data_2f6525c2122c3266e3a87a18ea0f3e41
#
_entry.id   2f6525c2122c3266e3a87a18ea0f3e41
#
_cell.length_a   1.000
_cell.length_b   1.000
_cell.length_c   1.000
_cell.angle_alpha   90.00
_cell.angle_beta   90.00
_cell.angle_gamma   90.00
#
_symmetry.space_group_name_H-M   'P 1'
#
loop_
_entity.id
_entity.type
_entity.pdbx_description
1 polymer ?
#
loop_
_entity_poly.entity_id
_entity_poly.type
_entity_poly.pdbx_seq_one_letter_code
_entity_poly.pdbx_strand_id
1 'polypeptide(L)'
;MYIADVYWLVLSQLRAEKADEAQKTLKQHYRPDMYVGHHTAYEKAMRVAAGFAPMEDMLAELDAEPDDLQFAMTAYGLCVLLETHGETEKADALREKLLKRDGFWFCFSYLAAYSDYKYTVKPATVK
;
A
#
# COMPACT_ATOMS: atom_id res chain seq x y z
N MET A 1 7.69 12.48 -12.03
CA MET A 1 6.70 12.46 -10.92
C MET A 1 7.38 11.88 -9.69
N TYR A 2 7.17 12.49 -8.55
CA TYR A 2 7.79 12.04 -7.31
C TYR A 2 7.13 10.74 -6.81
N ILE A 3 7.89 9.90 -6.09
CA ILE A 3 7.39 8.58 -5.70
C ILE A 3 6.13 8.65 -4.83
N ALA A 4 6.02 9.66 -3.97
CA ALA A 4 4.82 9.83 -3.16
C ALA A 4 3.59 10.07 -4.04
N ASP A 5 3.74 10.86 -5.09
CA ASP A 5 2.65 11.14 -6.01
C ASP A 5 2.27 9.89 -6.81
N VAL A 6 3.26 9.14 -7.26
CA VAL A 6 3.03 7.87 -7.96
C VAL A 6 2.25 6.91 -7.05
N TYR A 7 2.68 6.77 -5.80
CA TYR A 7 2.04 5.89 -4.82
C TYR A 7 0.55 6.23 -4.67
N TRP A 8 0.24 7.48 -4.32
CA TRP A 8 -1.15 7.86 -4.09
C TRP A 8 -1.99 7.82 -5.36
N LEU A 9 -1.43 8.19 -6.50
CA LEU A 9 -2.15 8.12 -7.76
C LEU A 9 -2.47 6.67 -8.14
N VAL A 10 -1.47 5.79 -8.06
CA VAL A 10 -1.68 4.38 -8.40
C VAL A 10 -2.72 3.76 -7.48
N LEU A 11 -2.62 3.99 -6.16
CA LEU A 11 -3.61 3.45 -5.22
C LEU A 11 -5.00 3.99 -5.50
N SER A 12 -5.12 5.27 -5.84
CA SER A 12 -6.41 5.86 -6.19
C SER A 12 -7.00 5.22 -7.44
N GLN A 13 -6.16 5.00 -8.45
CA GLN A 13 -6.60 4.35 -9.69
C GLN A 13 -7.05 2.92 -9.44
N LEU A 14 -6.33 2.17 -8.61
CA LEU A 14 -6.73 0.82 -8.25
C LEU A 14 -8.04 0.81 -7.47
N ARG A 15 -8.24 1.74 -6.56
CA ARG A 15 -9.49 1.86 -5.82
C ARG A 15 -10.67 2.23 -6.72
N ALA A 16 -10.40 2.96 -7.80
CA ALA A 16 -11.42 3.31 -8.79
C ALA A 16 -11.63 2.21 -9.82
N GLU A 17 -11.03 1.04 -9.62
CA GLU A 17 -11.10 -0.10 -10.52
C GLU A 17 -10.55 0.21 -11.92
N LYS A 18 -9.49 1.03 -11.95
CA LYS A 18 -8.82 1.43 -13.18
C LYS A 18 -7.40 0.84 -13.22
N ALA A 19 -7.33 -0.49 -13.13
CA ALA A 19 -6.04 -1.21 -13.10
C ALA A 19 -5.18 -0.91 -14.32
N ASP A 20 -5.77 -0.78 -15.50
CA ASP A 20 -5.00 -0.47 -16.72
C ASP A 20 -4.35 0.90 -16.63
N GLU A 21 -5.05 1.89 -16.08
CA GLU A 21 -4.49 3.21 -15.90
C GLU A 21 -3.39 3.22 -14.85
N ALA A 22 -3.56 2.45 -13.78
CA ALA A 22 -2.52 2.29 -12.77
C ALA A 22 -1.24 1.73 -13.40
N GLN A 23 -1.35 0.73 -14.25
CA GLN A 23 -0.19 0.17 -14.93
C GLN A 23 0.46 1.17 -15.88
N LYS A 24 -0.31 1.99 -16.56
CA LYS A 24 0.24 3.06 -17.39
C LYS A 24 1.02 4.07 -16.56
N THR A 25 0.46 4.46 -15.42
CA THR A 25 1.14 5.37 -14.50
C THR A 25 2.48 4.80 -14.05
N LEU A 26 2.49 3.52 -13.67
CA LEU A 26 3.73 2.88 -13.24
C LEU A 26 4.75 2.82 -14.37
N LYS A 27 4.33 2.47 -15.57
CA LYS A 27 5.24 2.42 -16.72
C LYS A 27 5.83 3.78 -17.05
N GLN A 28 5.06 4.84 -16.90
CA GLN A 28 5.52 6.19 -17.24
C GLN A 28 6.39 6.80 -16.15
N HIS A 29 6.10 6.53 -14.89
CA HIS A 29 6.65 7.32 -13.78
C HIS A 29 7.45 6.53 -12.75
N TYR A 30 7.40 5.20 -12.77
CA TYR A 30 8.16 4.40 -11.81
C TYR A 30 9.36 3.73 -12.48
N ARG A 31 10.51 3.81 -11.82
CA ARG A 31 11.72 3.05 -12.16
C ARG A 31 12.39 2.60 -10.89
N PRO A 32 12.94 1.37 -10.85
CA PRO A 32 13.58 0.86 -9.63
C PRO A 32 14.75 1.70 -9.14
N ASP A 33 15.40 2.45 -10.03
CA ASP A 33 16.57 3.27 -9.71
C ASP A 33 16.24 4.75 -9.53
N MET A 34 14.95 5.13 -9.50
CA MET A 34 14.60 6.53 -9.38
C MET A 34 14.94 7.07 -8.00
N TYR A 35 15.18 8.38 -7.93
CA TYR A 35 15.45 9.04 -6.67
C TYR A 35 14.16 9.12 -5.84
N VAL A 36 14.20 8.66 -4.59
CA VAL A 36 13.01 8.64 -3.72
C VAL A 36 13.21 9.39 -2.40
N GLY A 37 14.41 9.92 -2.13
CA GLY A 37 14.68 10.63 -0.88
C GLY A 37 14.40 9.75 0.32
N HIS A 38 13.59 10.25 1.26
CA HIS A 38 13.20 9.47 2.43
C HIS A 38 11.92 8.65 2.22
N HIS A 39 11.39 8.60 1.02
CA HIS A 39 10.13 7.90 0.76
C HIS A 39 10.34 6.47 0.27
N THR A 40 11.32 5.79 0.89
CA THR A 40 11.63 4.40 0.54
C THR A 40 10.45 3.46 0.78
N ALA A 41 9.64 3.75 1.79
CA ALA A 41 8.47 2.91 2.09
C ALA A 41 7.44 2.96 0.97
N TYR A 42 7.22 4.11 0.38
CA TYR A 42 6.32 4.24 -0.77
C TYR A 42 6.89 3.49 -1.96
N GLU A 43 8.19 3.61 -2.18
CA GLU A 43 8.86 2.94 -3.29
C GLU A 43 8.72 1.41 -3.17
N LYS A 44 8.83 0.86 -1.97
CA LYS A 44 8.68 -0.58 -1.76
C LYS A 44 7.33 -1.09 -2.25
N ALA A 45 6.26 -0.38 -1.94
CA ALA A 45 4.93 -0.77 -2.40
C ALA A 45 4.83 -0.66 -3.94
N MET A 46 5.37 0.40 -4.51
CA MET A 46 5.33 0.59 -5.96
C MET A 46 6.21 -0.42 -6.69
N ARG A 47 7.29 -0.88 -6.07
CA ARG A 47 8.15 -1.93 -6.61
C ARG A 47 7.33 -3.22 -6.83
N VAL A 48 6.50 -3.56 -5.86
CA VAL A 48 5.61 -4.72 -5.98
C VAL A 48 4.54 -4.45 -7.05
N ALA A 49 3.93 -3.27 -7.00
CA ALA A 49 2.87 -2.91 -7.95
C ALA A 49 3.35 -2.99 -9.40
N ALA A 50 4.59 -2.60 -9.64
CA ALA A 50 5.16 -2.58 -10.99
C ALA A 50 5.74 -3.94 -11.43
N GLY A 51 5.73 -4.93 -10.54
CA GLY A 51 6.20 -6.28 -10.88
C GLY A 51 7.68 -6.51 -10.70
N PHE A 52 8.39 -5.61 -10.02
CA PHE A 52 9.83 -5.76 -9.81
C PHE A 52 10.18 -6.52 -8.52
N ALA A 53 9.20 -6.80 -7.67
CA ALA A 53 9.41 -7.59 -6.44
C ALA A 53 8.17 -8.41 -6.16
N PRO A 54 8.34 -9.67 -5.69
CA PRO A 54 7.17 -10.49 -5.31
C PRO A 54 6.53 -9.96 -4.03
N MET A 55 5.21 -10.07 -3.95
CA MET A 55 4.47 -9.66 -2.76
C MET A 55 4.97 -10.37 -1.51
N GLU A 56 5.20 -11.67 -1.60
CA GLU A 56 5.59 -12.48 -0.44
C GLU A 56 6.92 -12.06 0.14
N ASP A 57 7.89 -11.73 -0.73
CA ASP A 57 9.19 -11.24 -0.27
C ASP A 57 9.04 -9.90 0.44
N MET A 58 8.19 -9.03 -0.09
CA MET A 58 7.98 -7.72 0.51
C MET A 58 7.25 -7.83 1.85
N LEU A 59 6.29 -8.75 1.97
CA LEU A 59 5.60 -8.98 3.23
C LEU A 59 6.57 -9.48 4.30
N ALA A 60 7.50 -10.37 3.93
CA ALA A 60 8.52 -10.85 4.85
C ALA A 60 9.44 -9.71 5.30
N GLU A 61 9.86 -8.88 4.37
CA GLU A 61 10.69 -7.71 4.69
C GLU A 61 9.95 -6.74 5.61
N LEU A 62 8.66 -6.55 5.36
CA LEU A 62 7.83 -5.67 6.15
C LEU A 62 7.68 -6.14 7.60
N ASP A 63 7.61 -7.45 7.82
CA ASP A 63 7.51 -8.00 9.17
C ASP A 63 8.73 -7.63 10.02
N ALA A 64 9.85 -7.34 9.41
CA ALA A 64 11.07 -6.95 10.10
C ALA A 64 11.20 -5.44 10.30
N GLU A 65 10.24 -4.65 9.81
CA GLU A 65 10.32 -3.19 9.89
C GLU A 65 9.98 -2.70 11.30
N PRO A 66 10.93 -2.11 12.03
CA PRO A 66 10.66 -1.67 13.41
C PRO A 66 9.97 -0.32 13.50
N ASP A 67 10.02 0.50 12.46
CA ASP A 67 9.47 1.85 12.49
C ASP A 67 8.01 1.85 12.06
N ASP A 68 7.12 2.34 12.95
CA ASP A 68 5.68 2.32 12.69
C ASP A 68 5.28 3.16 11.48
N LEU A 69 5.94 4.30 11.26
CA LEU A 69 5.62 5.13 10.09
C LEU A 69 5.99 4.42 8.79
N GLN A 70 7.20 3.87 8.72
CA GLN A 70 7.64 3.15 7.53
C GLN A 70 6.76 1.93 7.29
N PHE A 71 6.42 1.21 8.36
CA PHE A 71 5.51 0.07 8.26
C PHE A 71 4.17 0.49 7.67
N ALA A 72 3.56 1.54 8.20
CA ALA A 72 2.24 1.98 7.74
C ALA A 72 2.25 2.35 6.26
N MET A 73 3.26 3.07 5.82
CA MET A 73 3.34 3.53 4.44
C MET A 73 3.47 2.38 3.44
N THR A 74 4.30 1.41 3.76
CA THR A 74 4.43 0.22 2.90
C THR A 74 3.19 -0.65 3.00
N ALA A 75 2.75 -0.92 4.23
CA ALA A 75 1.64 -1.84 4.48
C ALA A 75 0.35 -1.39 3.80
N TYR A 76 0.02 -0.11 3.86
CA TYR A 76 -1.22 0.35 3.25
C TYR A 76 -1.21 0.09 1.74
N GLY A 77 -0.11 0.40 1.06
CA GLY A 77 0.01 0.13 -0.36
C GLY A 77 -0.15 -1.35 -0.68
N LEU A 78 0.48 -2.22 0.12
CA LEU A 78 0.35 -3.65 -0.09
C LEU A 78 -1.08 -4.15 0.18
N CYS A 79 -1.79 -3.56 1.14
CA CYS A 79 -3.20 -3.90 1.37
C CYS A 79 -4.03 -3.64 0.12
N VAL A 80 -3.86 -2.48 -0.50
CA VAL A 80 -4.62 -2.14 -1.71
C VAL A 80 -4.29 -3.12 -2.83
N LEU A 81 -3.00 -3.45 -3.00
CA LEU A 81 -2.59 -4.41 -4.02
C LEU A 81 -3.18 -5.80 -3.78
N LEU A 82 -3.17 -6.26 -2.53
CA LEU A 82 -3.75 -7.56 -2.20
C LEU A 82 -5.24 -7.59 -2.51
N GLU A 83 -5.96 -6.55 -2.15
CA GLU A 83 -7.40 -6.46 -2.47
C GLU A 83 -7.65 -6.46 -3.98
N THR A 84 -6.82 -5.74 -4.72
CA THR A 84 -6.94 -5.68 -6.17
C THR A 84 -6.77 -7.06 -6.80
N HIS A 85 -5.94 -7.91 -6.20
CA HIS A 85 -5.72 -9.27 -6.69
C HIS A 85 -6.68 -10.29 -6.06
N GLY A 86 -7.70 -9.85 -5.34
CA GLY A 86 -8.69 -10.73 -4.75
C GLY A 86 -8.25 -11.45 -3.49
N GLU A 87 -7.10 -11.10 -2.92
CA GLU A 87 -6.59 -11.73 -1.70
C GLU A 87 -7.06 -10.98 -0.47
N THR A 88 -8.37 -10.96 -0.27
CA THR A 88 -9.04 -10.16 0.75
C THR A 88 -8.62 -10.56 2.16
N GLU A 89 -8.47 -11.84 2.44
CA GLU A 89 -8.09 -12.29 3.77
C GLU A 89 -6.69 -11.82 4.15
N LYS A 90 -5.75 -11.88 3.22
CA LYS A 90 -4.39 -11.38 3.45
C LYS A 90 -4.40 -9.87 3.64
N ALA A 91 -5.21 -9.16 2.87
CA ALA A 91 -5.34 -7.71 2.99
C ALA A 91 -5.88 -7.34 4.37
N ASP A 92 -6.91 -8.03 4.83
CA ASP A 92 -7.50 -7.77 6.14
C ASP A 92 -6.51 -8.04 7.27
N ALA A 93 -5.77 -9.14 7.19
CA ALA A 93 -4.77 -9.47 8.19
C ALA A 93 -3.66 -8.41 8.26
N LEU A 94 -3.21 -7.94 7.12
CA LEU A 94 -2.18 -6.90 7.07
C LEU A 94 -2.71 -5.57 7.61
N ARG A 95 -3.95 -5.23 7.28
CA ARG A 95 -4.59 -4.02 7.78
C ARG A 95 -4.70 -4.05 9.30
N GLU A 96 -5.04 -5.19 9.88
CA GLU A 96 -5.08 -5.33 11.34
C GLU A 96 -3.72 -5.08 11.96
N LYS A 97 -2.66 -5.64 11.38
CA LYS A 97 -1.30 -5.40 11.86
C LYS A 97 -0.95 -3.91 11.79
N LEU A 98 -1.32 -3.26 10.70
CA LEU A 98 -1.05 -1.84 10.52
C LEU A 98 -1.74 -1.02 11.60
N LEU A 99 -3.03 -1.28 11.83
CA LEU A 99 -3.83 -0.51 12.78
C LEU A 99 -3.37 -0.70 14.23
N LYS A 100 -2.79 -1.86 14.55
CA LYS A 100 -2.24 -2.10 15.88
C LYS A 100 -0.94 -1.35 16.12
N ARG A 101 -0.23 -0.97 15.06
CA ARG A 101 1.01 -0.21 15.16
C ARG A 101 0.71 1.28 14.99
N ASP A 102 0.14 1.86 16.03
CA ASP A 102 -0.45 3.19 16.00
C ASP A 102 0.49 4.33 16.40
N GLY A 103 1.80 4.08 16.45
CA GLY A 103 2.79 5.11 16.79
C GLY A 103 2.70 6.37 15.93
N PHE A 104 2.25 6.22 14.68
CA PHE A 104 2.04 7.35 13.76
C PHE A 104 0.62 7.32 13.20
N TRP A 105 -0.37 7.19 14.11
CA TRP A 105 -1.79 7.10 13.73
C TRP A 105 -2.26 8.29 12.89
N PHE A 106 -1.56 9.41 12.96
CA PHE A 106 -1.93 10.60 12.20
C PHE A 106 -1.35 10.63 10.78
N CYS A 107 -0.57 9.66 10.36
CA CYS A 107 -0.06 9.65 8.99
C CYS A 107 -1.17 9.25 8.00
N PHE A 108 -1.03 9.69 6.77
CA PHE A 108 -2.06 9.45 5.74
C PHE A 108 -2.33 7.95 5.52
N SER A 109 -1.29 7.14 5.52
CA SER A 109 -1.45 5.70 5.30
C SER A 109 -2.23 5.02 6.41
N TYR A 110 -1.98 5.41 7.66
CA TYR A 110 -2.73 4.87 8.78
C TYR A 110 -4.20 5.31 8.71
N LEU A 111 -4.42 6.60 8.46
CA LEU A 111 -5.78 7.14 8.38
C LEU A 111 -6.56 6.51 7.24
N ALA A 112 -5.90 6.28 6.10
CA ALA A 112 -6.53 5.61 4.98
C ALA A 112 -6.90 4.17 5.32
N ALA A 113 -6.01 3.45 6.00
CA ALA A 113 -6.28 2.08 6.43
C ALA A 113 -7.44 2.02 7.42
N TYR A 114 -7.49 2.96 8.35
CA TYR A 114 -8.58 3.03 9.32
C TYR A 114 -9.92 3.33 8.63
N SER A 115 -9.91 4.25 7.67
CA SER A 115 -11.10 4.58 6.91
C SER A 115 -11.60 3.36 6.12
N ASP A 116 -10.70 2.63 5.47
CA ASP A 116 -11.06 1.42 4.74
C ASP A 116 -11.67 0.38 5.67
N TYR A 117 -11.06 0.17 6.83
CA TYR A 117 -11.55 -0.78 7.81
C TYR A 117 -12.96 -0.41 8.26
N LYS A 118 -13.18 0.87 8.58
CA LYS A 118 -14.43 1.30 9.19
C LYS A 118 -15.57 1.46 8.18
N TYR A 119 -15.27 2.00 6.99
CA TYR A 119 -16.31 2.43 6.07
C TYR A 119 -16.45 1.61 4.81
N THR A 120 -15.42 0.88 4.42
CA THR A 120 -15.42 0.14 3.16
C THR A 120 -15.48 -1.37 3.40
N VAL A 121 -14.52 -1.88 4.14
CA VAL A 121 -14.38 -3.32 4.33
C VAL A 121 -15.29 -3.83 5.43
N LYS A 122 -15.23 -3.20 6.59
CA LYS A 122 -15.95 -3.66 7.78
C LYS A 122 -17.46 -3.68 7.61
N PRO A 123 -18.09 -2.62 7.06
CA PRO A 123 -19.55 -2.66 6.88
C PRO A 123 -20.02 -3.80 6.00
N ALA A 124 -19.27 -4.15 4.99
CA ALA A 124 -19.64 -5.23 4.08
C ALA A 124 -19.63 -6.58 4.77
N THR A 125 -18.77 -6.76 5.76
CA THR A 125 -18.65 -8.04 6.47
C THR A 125 -19.50 -8.14 7.71
N VAL A 126 -19.96 -7.01 8.23
CA VAL A 126 -20.72 -6.97 9.47
C VAL A 126 -22.15 -7.43 9.29
N LYS A 127 -22.62 -7.43 8.08
CA LYS A 127 -23.96 -7.89 7.81
C LYS A 127 -24.23 -9.27 8.36
#